data_e8858b65292747c505ba19597225adcb
#
_entry.id   e8858b65292747c505ba19597225adcb
#
_cell.length_a   1.000
_cell.length_b   1.000
_cell.length_c   1.000
_cell.angle_alpha   90.00
_cell.angle_beta   90.00
_cell.angle_gamma   90.00
#
_symmetry.space_group_name_H-M   'P 1'
#
loop_
_entity.id
_entity.type
_entity.pdbx_description
1 polymer ?
#
loop_
_entity_poly.entity_id
_entity_poly.type
_entity_poly.pdbx_seq_one_letter_code
_entity_poly.pdbx_strand_id
1 'polypeptide(L)'
;MREKFIPNKLAFITLIAASAVILVSMGLRQTFGLFFNAFEEGLNSTRTEFGFAIGLQMLFWGMFAPIFGILADKFGGRIAVFIGFIIFGLGIYMLYSGPNTGIFFQISLGVLVGTALGATAMSVPVSEVGKHFSNEKRTIATGIVTAAASIGYFLSPLFTQYTLGAVGWEQTLKYFMYFILFGLIASLFILPKKVDTFLKPEKKQN
;
A
#
# COMPACT_ATOMS: atom_id res chain seq x y z
N MET A 1 -28.44 2.38 -25.20
CA MET A 1 -27.54 3.43 -24.69
C MET A 1 -26.33 2.77 -24.04
N ARG A 2 -25.11 3.08 -24.46
CA ARG A 2 -23.91 2.57 -23.74
C ARG A 2 -23.85 3.30 -22.40
N GLU A 3 -24.13 2.61 -21.30
CA GLU A 3 -23.91 3.14 -19.96
C GLU A 3 -22.45 3.61 -19.80
N LYS A 4 -22.27 4.83 -19.28
CA LYS A 4 -20.93 5.37 -19.01
C LYS A 4 -20.16 4.43 -18.11
N PHE A 5 -18.90 4.13 -18.45
CA PHE A 5 -18.04 3.25 -17.63
C PHE A 5 -17.92 3.77 -16.18
N ILE A 6 -17.69 5.08 -16.02
CA ILE A 6 -17.58 5.73 -14.72
C ILE A 6 -18.99 6.22 -14.30
N PRO A 7 -19.58 5.65 -13.23
CA PRO A 7 -20.96 5.97 -12.87
C PRO A 7 -21.09 7.38 -12.30
N ASN A 8 -20.10 7.89 -11.58
CA ASN A 8 -20.12 9.21 -10.98
C ASN A 8 -18.70 9.74 -10.66
N LYS A 9 -18.62 11.02 -10.26
CA LYS A 9 -17.37 11.70 -9.92
C LYS A 9 -16.64 11.07 -8.73
N LEU A 10 -17.38 10.55 -7.74
CA LEU A 10 -16.78 9.86 -6.58
C LEU A 10 -16.08 8.57 -6.99
N ALA A 11 -16.70 7.77 -7.86
CA ALA A 11 -16.08 6.53 -8.37
C ALA A 11 -14.77 6.83 -9.11
N PHE A 12 -14.73 7.90 -9.90
CA PHE A 12 -13.52 8.32 -10.61
C PHE A 12 -12.40 8.73 -9.65
N ILE A 13 -12.71 9.60 -8.67
CA ILE A 13 -11.74 10.06 -7.67
C ILE A 13 -11.19 8.88 -6.89
N THR A 14 -12.06 7.98 -6.40
CA THR A 14 -11.63 6.79 -5.64
C THR A 14 -10.78 5.85 -6.50
N LEU A 15 -11.11 5.68 -7.78
CA LEU A 15 -10.32 4.87 -8.71
C LEU A 15 -8.89 5.41 -8.86
N ILE A 16 -8.74 6.70 -9.12
CA ILE A 16 -7.42 7.33 -9.26
C ILE A 16 -6.65 7.30 -7.94
N ALA A 17 -7.30 7.61 -6.82
CA ALA A 17 -6.67 7.60 -5.50
C ALA A 17 -6.17 6.20 -5.12
N ALA A 18 -6.99 5.17 -5.30
CA ALA A 18 -6.61 3.79 -5.03
C ALA A 18 -5.48 3.31 -5.95
N SER A 19 -5.49 3.70 -7.23
CA SER A 19 -4.41 3.41 -8.17
C SER A 19 -3.09 4.06 -7.72
N ALA A 20 -3.12 5.32 -7.29
CA ALA A 20 -1.94 6.01 -6.75
C ALA A 20 -1.40 5.34 -5.48
N VAL A 21 -2.28 4.97 -4.56
CA VAL A 21 -1.94 4.24 -3.33
C VAL A 21 -1.21 2.94 -3.63
N ILE A 22 -1.76 2.10 -4.51
CA ILE A 22 -1.16 0.81 -4.87
C ILE A 22 0.16 1.00 -5.63
N LEU A 23 0.21 1.94 -6.57
CA LEU A 23 1.43 2.26 -7.30
C LEU A 23 2.58 2.59 -6.35
N VAL A 24 2.34 3.44 -5.36
CA VAL A 24 3.35 3.82 -4.37
C VAL A 24 3.73 2.63 -3.50
N SER A 25 2.76 2.01 -2.82
CA SER A 25 3.05 0.98 -1.81
C SER A 25 3.71 -0.26 -2.42
N MET A 26 3.20 -0.74 -3.55
CA MET A 26 3.74 -1.92 -4.23
C MET A 26 5.03 -1.61 -4.98
N GLY A 27 5.14 -0.40 -5.52
CA GLY A 27 6.37 0.08 -6.14
C GLY A 27 7.53 0.14 -5.15
N LEU A 28 7.35 0.82 -4.01
CA LEU A 28 8.39 0.91 -2.98
C LEU A 28 8.77 -0.47 -2.43
N ARG A 29 7.77 -1.32 -2.16
CA ARG A 29 8.02 -2.68 -1.70
C ARG A 29 8.93 -3.46 -2.63
N GLN A 30 8.72 -3.36 -3.93
CA GLN A 30 9.49 -4.10 -4.94
C GLN A 30 10.97 -3.75 -4.94
N THR A 31 11.33 -2.55 -4.48
CA THR A 31 12.70 -2.04 -4.55
C THR A 31 13.59 -2.46 -3.39
N PHE A 32 13.06 -3.00 -2.30
CA PHE A 32 13.87 -3.33 -1.12
C PHE A 32 15.02 -4.29 -1.41
N GLY A 33 14.84 -5.21 -2.38
CA GLY A 33 15.92 -6.10 -2.79
C GLY A 33 17.16 -5.37 -3.36
N LEU A 34 17.00 -4.17 -3.93
CA LEU A 34 18.09 -3.36 -4.45
C LEU A 34 18.96 -2.74 -3.34
N PHE A 35 18.40 -2.59 -2.15
CA PHE A 35 19.12 -2.04 -1.00
C PHE A 35 20.03 -3.06 -0.31
N PHE A 36 19.99 -4.33 -0.69
CA PHE A 36 20.69 -5.38 0.03
C PHE A 36 22.18 -5.05 0.26
N ASN A 37 22.95 -4.76 -0.81
CA ASN A 37 24.37 -4.44 -0.69
C ASN A 37 24.60 -3.17 0.13
N ALA A 38 23.76 -2.16 -0.05
CA ALA A 38 23.85 -0.91 0.69
C ALA A 38 23.56 -1.08 2.20
N PHE A 39 22.65 -1.99 2.56
CA PHE A 39 22.38 -2.33 3.96
C PHE A 39 23.46 -3.24 4.56
N GLU A 40 24.07 -4.12 3.77
CA GLU A 40 25.22 -4.91 4.20
C GLU A 40 26.40 -3.98 4.59
N GLU A 41 26.70 -2.99 3.76
CA GLU A 41 27.78 -2.02 4.00
C GLU A 41 27.43 -0.96 5.05
N GLY A 42 26.23 -0.39 4.99
CA GLY A 42 25.82 0.76 5.81
C GLY A 42 25.27 0.39 7.19
N LEU A 43 24.58 -0.75 7.31
CA LEU A 43 23.94 -1.22 8.54
C LEU A 43 24.59 -2.46 9.14
N ASN A 44 25.67 -2.98 8.55
CA ASN A 44 26.29 -4.26 8.88
C ASN A 44 25.29 -5.43 8.91
N SER A 45 24.24 -5.36 8.07
CA SER A 45 23.19 -6.35 8.01
C SER A 45 23.63 -7.54 7.19
N THR A 46 23.51 -8.73 7.74
CA THR A 46 23.86 -9.97 7.03
C THR A 46 22.76 -10.38 6.04
N ARG A 47 23.10 -11.24 5.07
CA ARG A 47 22.13 -11.84 4.13
C ARG A 47 20.99 -12.56 4.85
N THR A 48 21.30 -13.22 5.96
CA THR A 48 20.33 -13.93 6.78
C THR A 48 19.35 -12.95 7.42
N GLU A 49 19.84 -11.85 8.00
CA GLU A 49 19.01 -10.82 8.62
C GLU A 49 18.11 -10.13 7.60
N PHE A 50 18.65 -9.81 6.42
CA PHE A 50 17.85 -9.24 5.33
C PHE A 50 16.75 -10.22 4.88
N GLY A 51 17.10 -11.48 4.61
CA GLY A 51 16.13 -12.50 4.23
C GLY A 51 15.06 -12.71 5.30
N PHE A 52 15.44 -12.68 6.58
CA PHE A 52 14.51 -12.79 7.69
C PHE A 52 13.58 -11.57 7.78
N ALA A 53 14.09 -10.36 7.58
CA ALA A 53 13.26 -9.14 7.53
C ALA A 53 12.20 -9.20 6.41
N ILE A 54 12.59 -9.66 5.22
CA ILE A 54 11.65 -9.85 4.11
C ILE A 54 10.63 -10.95 4.43
N GLY A 55 11.06 -12.04 5.08
CA GLY A 55 10.14 -13.09 5.58
C GLY A 55 9.12 -12.55 6.59
N LEU A 56 9.57 -11.78 7.57
CA LEU A 56 8.71 -11.08 8.51
C LEU A 56 7.74 -10.11 7.81
N GLN A 57 8.24 -9.37 6.82
CA GLN A 57 7.40 -8.45 6.04
C GLN A 57 6.23 -9.19 5.36
N MET A 58 6.49 -10.36 4.77
CA MET A 58 5.45 -11.18 4.14
C MET A 58 4.46 -11.72 5.18
N LEU A 59 4.96 -12.19 6.33
CA LEU A 59 4.14 -12.69 7.42
C LEU A 59 3.20 -11.61 7.96
N PHE A 60 3.75 -10.44 8.29
CA PHE A 60 2.98 -9.32 8.83
C PHE A 60 2.00 -8.76 7.80
N TRP A 61 2.38 -8.69 6.53
CA TRP A 61 1.45 -8.33 5.45
C TRP A 61 0.26 -9.28 5.42
N GLY A 62 0.50 -10.60 5.41
CA GLY A 62 -0.57 -11.61 5.41
C GLY A 62 -1.47 -11.53 6.64
N MET A 63 -0.88 -11.39 7.83
CA MET A 63 -1.62 -11.30 9.10
C MET A 63 -2.47 -10.03 9.21
N PHE A 64 -1.94 -8.90 8.78
CA PHE A 64 -2.60 -7.60 8.92
C PHE A 64 -3.56 -7.27 7.78
N ALA A 65 -3.47 -7.92 6.62
CA ALA A 65 -4.42 -7.71 5.53
C ALA A 65 -5.89 -7.93 5.93
N PRO A 66 -6.28 -9.04 6.61
CA PRO A 66 -7.65 -9.21 7.08
C PRO A 66 -8.02 -8.21 8.20
N ILE A 67 -7.07 -7.85 9.07
CA ILE A 67 -7.30 -6.88 10.16
C ILE A 67 -7.66 -5.52 9.56
N PHE A 68 -6.87 -5.04 8.59
CA PHE A 68 -7.17 -3.79 7.89
C PHE A 68 -8.40 -3.89 7.00
N GLY A 69 -8.73 -5.08 6.48
CA GLY A 69 -10.00 -5.34 5.81
C GLY A 69 -11.19 -5.08 6.74
N ILE A 70 -11.19 -5.67 7.93
CA ILE A 70 -12.23 -5.45 8.96
C ILE A 70 -12.29 -3.97 9.38
N LEU A 71 -11.13 -3.33 9.57
CA LEU A 71 -11.04 -1.91 9.89
C LEU A 71 -11.67 -1.05 8.79
N ALA A 72 -11.39 -1.39 7.52
CA ALA A 72 -11.94 -0.70 6.35
C ALA A 72 -13.45 -0.88 6.22
N ASP A 73 -13.97 -2.05 6.55
CA ASP A 73 -15.42 -2.29 6.52
C ASP A 73 -16.15 -1.54 7.64
N LYS A 74 -15.51 -1.40 8.82
CA LYS A 74 -16.10 -0.74 9.98
C LYS A 74 -15.99 0.79 9.95
N PHE A 75 -14.83 1.32 9.55
CA PHE A 75 -14.49 2.75 9.60
C PHE A 75 -14.27 3.39 8.22
N GLY A 76 -14.30 2.59 7.15
CA GLY A 76 -14.01 3.00 5.78
C GLY A 76 -12.55 2.80 5.38
N GLY A 77 -12.33 2.43 4.12
CA GLY A 77 -11.00 2.14 3.59
C GLY A 77 -10.03 3.32 3.63
N ARG A 78 -10.56 4.54 3.55
CA ARG A 78 -9.78 5.78 3.71
C ARG A 78 -8.97 5.77 5.01
N ILE A 79 -9.60 5.45 6.15
CA ILE A 79 -8.94 5.45 7.47
C ILE A 79 -7.92 4.32 7.55
N ALA A 80 -8.27 3.13 7.08
CA ALA A 80 -7.37 1.98 7.08
C ALA A 80 -6.10 2.25 6.27
N VAL A 81 -6.23 2.78 5.05
CA VAL A 81 -5.10 3.09 4.17
C VAL A 81 -4.26 4.24 4.72
N PHE A 82 -4.91 5.27 5.29
CA PHE A 82 -4.23 6.40 5.92
C PHE A 82 -3.33 5.94 7.08
N ILE A 83 -3.86 5.12 7.99
CA ILE A 83 -3.08 4.51 9.09
C ILE A 83 -1.94 3.66 8.51
N GLY A 84 -2.21 2.89 7.46
CA GLY A 84 -1.19 2.10 6.77
C GLY A 84 -0.01 2.95 6.30
N PHE A 85 -0.25 4.11 5.67
CA PHE A 85 0.83 4.99 5.24
C PHE A 85 1.58 5.66 6.39
N ILE A 86 0.93 5.96 7.51
CA ILE A 86 1.63 6.43 8.72
C ILE A 86 2.59 5.35 9.21
N ILE A 87 2.14 4.09 9.32
CA ILE A 87 2.98 2.97 9.72
C ILE A 87 4.12 2.75 8.73
N PHE A 88 3.85 2.88 7.42
CA PHE A 88 4.88 2.78 6.37
C PHE A 88 5.95 3.84 6.56
N GLY A 89 5.54 5.10 6.74
CA GLY A 89 6.44 6.22 7.00
C GLY A 89 7.29 6.00 8.25
N LEU A 90 6.69 5.53 9.34
CA LEU A 90 7.42 5.19 10.56
C LEU A 90 8.45 4.08 10.30
N GLY A 91 8.10 3.03 9.56
CA GLY A 91 9.03 1.96 9.21
C GLY A 91 10.23 2.47 8.40
N ILE A 92 9.99 3.26 7.36
CA ILE A 92 11.08 3.84 6.54
C ILE A 92 11.89 4.86 7.35
N TYR A 93 11.25 5.69 8.17
CA TYR A 93 11.94 6.63 9.05
C TYR A 93 12.90 5.90 10.01
N MET A 94 12.41 4.86 10.70
CA MET A 94 13.24 4.05 11.59
C MET A 94 14.40 3.36 10.86
N LEU A 95 14.20 2.98 9.60
CA LEU A 95 15.20 2.26 8.83
C LEU A 95 16.46 3.11 8.57
N TYR A 96 16.32 4.42 8.32
CA TYR A 96 17.46 5.29 8.05
C TYR A 96 17.91 6.16 9.23
N SER A 97 17.09 6.31 10.29
CA SER A 97 17.41 7.16 11.44
C SER A 97 17.60 6.38 12.75
N GLY A 98 17.24 5.09 12.75
CA GLY A 98 17.35 4.26 13.94
C GLY A 98 18.76 3.72 14.17
N PRO A 99 19.00 3.08 15.34
CA PRO A 99 20.27 2.42 15.61
C PRO A 99 20.53 1.27 14.61
N ASN A 100 21.79 1.13 14.19
CA ASN A 100 22.23 0.07 13.29
C ASN A 100 22.32 -1.30 14.03
N THR A 101 21.16 -1.81 14.45
CA THR A 101 21.04 -3.12 15.10
C THR A 101 20.07 -4.02 14.34
N GLY A 102 20.37 -5.31 14.32
CA GLY A 102 19.52 -6.30 13.63
C GLY A 102 18.05 -6.26 14.07
N ILE A 103 17.77 -6.01 15.36
CA ILE A 103 16.40 -5.90 15.89
C ILE A 103 15.67 -4.68 15.27
N PHE A 104 16.31 -3.52 15.20
CA PHE A 104 15.70 -2.33 14.61
C PHE A 104 15.44 -2.52 13.12
N PHE A 105 16.35 -3.18 12.42
CA PHE A 105 16.17 -3.54 11.02
C PHE A 105 14.96 -4.47 10.82
N GLN A 106 14.82 -5.51 11.67
CA GLN A 106 13.71 -6.44 11.63
C GLN A 106 12.36 -5.76 11.93
N ILE A 107 12.32 -4.87 12.92
CA ILE A 107 11.11 -4.13 13.28
C ILE A 107 10.74 -3.16 12.17
N SER A 108 11.69 -2.37 11.64
CA SER A 108 11.40 -1.35 10.64
C SER A 108 10.97 -1.96 9.30
N LEU A 109 11.82 -2.78 8.67
CA LEU A 109 11.56 -3.36 7.36
C LEU A 109 10.58 -4.54 7.41
N GLY A 110 10.70 -5.38 8.43
CA GLY A 110 9.86 -6.58 8.58
C GLY A 110 8.48 -6.25 9.14
N VAL A 111 8.42 -5.79 10.38
CA VAL A 111 7.15 -5.64 11.10
C VAL A 111 6.36 -4.42 10.62
N LEU A 112 6.94 -3.22 10.63
CA LEU A 112 6.21 -2.00 10.33
C LEU A 112 5.84 -1.92 8.84
N VAL A 113 6.79 -2.14 7.94
CA VAL A 113 6.49 -2.11 6.50
C VAL A 113 5.55 -3.26 6.13
N GLY A 114 5.72 -4.46 6.69
CA GLY A 114 4.79 -5.58 6.47
C GLY A 114 3.37 -5.25 6.92
N THR A 115 3.21 -4.72 8.12
CA THR A 115 1.91 -4.26 8.66
C THR A 115 1.27 -3.20 7.75
N ALA A 116 2.06 -2.21 7.31
CA ALA A 116 1.60 -1.14 6.42
C ALA A 116 1.07 -1.69 5.09
N LEU A 117 1.75 -2.67 4.51
CA LEU A 117 1.31 -3.34 3.27
C LEU A 117 -0.03 -4.05 3.44
N GLY A 118 -0.36 -4.55 4.63
CA GLY A 118 -1.68 -5.10 4.93
C GLY A 118 -2.83 -4.12 4.64
N ALA A 119 -2.59 -2.83 4.84
CA ALA A 119 -3.56 -1.77 4.58
C ALA A 119 -3.46 -1.19 3.16
N THR A 120 -2.23 -1.01 2.65
CA THR A 120 -1.97 -0.14 1.49
C THR A 120 -1.76 -0.91 0.18
N ALA A 121 -1.49 -2.22 0.25
CA ALA A 121 -1.21 -3.02 -0.94
C ALA A 121 -2.46 -3.21 -1.81
N MET A 122 -3.09 -4.39 -1.77
CA MET A 122 -4.20 -4.69 -2.70
C MET A 122 -5.56 -4.80 -2.03
N SER A 123 -5.64 -5.41 -0.85
CA SER A 123 -6.92 -5.83 -0.23
C SER A 123 -7.88 -4.67 -0.03
N VAL A 124 -7.47 -3.62 0.65
CA VAL A 124 -8.34 -2.48 0.99
C VAL A 124 -8.58 -1.57 -0.22
N PRO A 125 -7.56 -1.07 -0.96
CA PRO A 125 -7.82 -0.17 -2.08
C PRO A 125 -8.67 -0.78 -3.20
N VAL A 126 -8.43 -2.05 -3.56
CA VAL A 126 -9.21 -2.77 -4.59
C VAL A 126 -10.64 -2.98 -4.13
N SER A 127 -10.86 -3.36 -2.85
CA SER A 127 -12.19 -3.52 -2.28
C SER A 127 -12.97 -2.20 -2.32
N GLU A 128 -12.36 -1.09 -1.92
CA GLU A 128 -13.02 0.21 -1.91
C GLU A 128 -13.45 0.66 -3.32
N VAL A 129 -12.59 0.49 -4.32
CA VAL A 129 -12.96 0.76 -5.71
C VAL A 129 -14.13 -0.13 -6.13
N GLY A 130 -14.07 -1.42 -5.82
CA GLY A 130 -15.14 -2.36 -6.17
C GLY A 130 -16.51 -1.97 -5.65
N LYS A 131 -16.61 -1.27 -4.50
CA LYS A 131 -17.86 -0.78 -3.93
C LYS A 131 -18.55 0.30 -4.79
N HIS A 132 -17.81 1.02 -5.63
CA HIS A 132 -18.33 2.14 -6.44
C HIS A 132 -18.85 1.74 -7.81
N PHE A 133 -18.58 0.51 -8.27
CA PHE A 133 -18.94 0.05 -9.61
C PHE A 133 -20.02 -1.04 -9.55
N SER A 134 -20.83 -1.15 -10.62
CA SER A 134 -21.78 -2.27 -10.80
C SER A 134 -20.99 -3.58 -11.01
N ASN A 135 -21.64 -4.72 -10.76
CA ASN A 135 -21.00 -6.03 -10.89
C ASN A 135 -20.34 -6.25 -12.26
N GLU A 136 -20.93 -5.76 -13.34
CA GLU A 136 -20.40 -5.86 -14.70
C GLU A 136 -19.12 -5.04 -14.91
N LYS A 137 -19.02 -3.86 -14.28
CA LYS A 137 -17.92 -2.91 -14.45
C LYS A 137 -16.85 -3.05 -13.37
N ARG A 138 -17.16 -3.75 -12.29
CA ARG A 138 -16.29 -3.95 -11.12
C ARG A 138 -14.97 -4.61 -11.51
N THR A 139 -15.02 -5.66 -12.31
CA THR A 139 -13.83 -6.40 -12.77
C THR A 139 -12.86 -5.48 -13.54
N ILE A 140 -13.39 -4.63 -14.43
CA ILE A 140 -12.57 -3.68 -15.20
C ILE A 140 -11.96 -2.63 -14.26
N ALA A 141 -12.76 -2.06 -13.36
CA ALA A 141 -12.30 -1.04 -12.41
C ALA A 141 -11.21 -1.58 -11.48
N THR A 142 -11.40 -2.77 -10.91
CA THR A 142 -10.39 -3.42 -10.06
C THR A 142 -9.15 -3.81 -10.86
N GLY A 143 -9.31 -4.22 -12.12
CA GLY A 143 -8.21 -4.48 -13.04
C GLY A 143 -7.35 -3.25 -13.31
N ILE A 144 -7.95 -2.06 -13.50
CA ILE A 144 -7.22 -0.78 -13.66
C ILE A 144 -6.37 -0.49 -12.42
N VAL A 145 -6.96 -0.63 -11.22
CA VAL A 145 -6.25 -0.40 -9.96
C VAL A 145 -5.08 -1.37 -9.80
N THR A 146 -5.29 -2.65 -10.13
CA THR A 146 -4.24 -3.67 -10.08
C THR A 146 -3.14 -3.40 -11.11
N ALA A 147 -3.49 -2.93 -12.32
CA ALA A 147 -2.51 -2.55 -13.33
C ALA A 147 -1.60 -1.38 -12.87
N ALA A 148 -2.08 -0.49 -12.00
CA ALA A 148 -1.26 0.55 -11.41
C ALA A 148 -0.09 -0.01 -10.58
N ALA A 149 -0.25 -1.19 -9.95
CA ALA A 149 0.87 -1.88 -9.29
C ALA A 149 1.99 -2.23 -10.27
N SER A 150 1.64 -2.68 -11.48
CA SER A 150 2.63 -3.04 -12.51
C SER A 150 3.44 -1.81 -12.95
N ILE A 151 2.82 -0.65 -13.02
CA ILE A 151 3.52 0.62 -13.28
C ILE A 151 4.49 0.92 -12.14
N GLY A 152 4.04 0.77 -10.88
CA GLY A 152 4.88 0.92 -9.71
C GLY A 152 6.07 -0.06 -9.70
N TYR A 153 5.83 -1.33 -10.01
CA TYR A 153 6.88 -2.35 -10.13
C TYR A 153 7.92 -2.05 -11.19
N PHE A 154 7.54 -1.36 -12.26
CA PHE A 154 8.46 -0.97 -13.32
C PHE A 154 9.24 0.31 -12.99
N LEU A 155 8.53 1.37 -12.58
CA LEU A 155 9.13 2.70 -12.39
C LEU A 155 9.98 2.80 -11.11
N SER A 156 9.52 2.18 -10.01
CA SER A 156 10.21 2.34 -8.72
C SER A 156 11.61 1.71 -8.69
N PRO A 157 11.87 0.52 -9.26
CA PRO A 157 13.24 0.00 -9.35
C PRO A 157 14.17 0.88 -10.18
N LEU A 158 13.70 1.45 -11.29
CA LEU A 158 14.51 2.35 -12.12
C LEU A 158 14.92 3.61 -11.34
N PHE A 159 13.94 4.23 -10.66
CA PHE A 159 14.21 5.37 -9.79
C PHE A 159 15.17 5.01 -8.67
N THR A 160 14.93 3.89 -7.98
CA THR A 160 15.75 3.44 -6.84
C THR A 160 17.17 3.11 -7.26
N GLN A 161 17.35 2.37 -8.35
CA GLN A 161 18.68 2.05 -8.89
C GLN A 161 19.48 3.32 -9.19
N TYR A 162 18.84 4.29 -9.84
CA TYR A 162 19.47 5.58 -10.16
C TYR A 162 19.87 6.34 -8.89
N THR A 163 18.97 6.47 -7.93
CA THR A 163 19.23 7.25 -6.70
C THR A 163 20.21 6.56 -5.77
N LEU A 164 20.17 5.22 -5.65
CA LEU A 164 21.18 4.47 -4.89
C LEU A 164 22.59 4.74 -5.40
N GLY A 165 22.79 4.77 -6.71
CA GLY A 165 24.10 5.07 -7.30
C GLY A 165 24.51 6.54 -7.21
N ALA A 166 23.56 7.46 -7.25
CA ALA A 166 23.83 8.91 -7.28
C ALA A 166 24.00 9.53 -5.88
N VAL A 167 23.18 9.13 -4.90
CA VAL A 167 23.08 9.81 -3.59
C VAL A 167 23.14 8.86 -2.38
N GLY A 168 23.26 7.57 -2.61
CA GLY A 168 23.34 6.55 -1.58
C GLY A 168 21.98 6.14 -0.99
N TRP A 169 21.99 5.15 -0.11
CA TRP A 169 20.80 4.49 0.40
C TRP A 169 19.99 5.35 1.38
N GLU A 170 20.64 6.09 2.28
CA GLU A 170 19.93 6.95 3.25
C GLU A 170 19.11 8.02 2.54
N GLN A 171 19.72 8.71 1.58
CA GLN A 171 19.05 9.76 0.83
C GLN A 171 17.94 9.19 -0.06
N THR A 172 18.12 8.00 -0.61
CA THR A 172 17.10 7.29 -1.38
C THR A 172 15.88 6.96 -0.50
N LEU A 173 16.08 6.51 0.75
CA LEU A 173 14.99 6.29 1.72
C LEU A 173 14.29 7.60 2.11
N LYS A 174 15.01 8.71 2.20
CA LYS A 174 14.38 10.03 2.40
C LYS A 174 13.49 10.43 1.22
N TYR A 175 13.89 10.10 -0.02
CA TYR A 175 13.01 10.27 -1.18
C TYR A 175 11.76 9.39 -1.11
N PHE A 176 11.86 8.18 -0.56
CA PHE A 176 10.69 7.34 -0.32
C PHE A 176 9.67 8.00 0.62
N MET A 177 10.11 8.82 1.58
CA MET A 177 9.18 9.58 2.43
C MET A 177 8.28 10.54 1.63
N TYR A 178 8.79 11.15 0.54
CA TYR A 178 7.95 11.98 -0.33
C TYR A 178 6.90 11.16 -1.08
N PHE A 179 7.25 9.95 -1.56
CA PHE A 179 6.26 9.04 -2.17
C PHE A 179 5.24 8.55 -1.15
N ILE A 180 5.68 8.25 0.07
CA ILE A 180 4.78 7.85 1.17
C ILE A 180 3.83 9.00 1.53
N LEU A 181 4.33 10.24 1.61
CA LEU A 181 3.50 11.43 1.83
C LEU A 181 2.48 11.62 0.68
N PHE A 182 2.90 11.42 -0.56
CA PHE A 182 1.98 11.43 -1.69
C PHE A 182 0.91 10.34 -1.57
N GLY A 183 1.27 9.11 -1.21
CA GLY A 183 0.34 8.01 -0.95
C GLY A 183 -0.61 8.32 0.22
N LEU A 184 -0.10 8.94 1.29
CA LEU A 184 -0.89 9.40 2.42
C LEU A 184 -1.94 10.43 1.99
N ILE A 185 -1.55 11.43 1.20
CA ILE A 185 -2.47 12.43 0.64
C ILE A 185 -3.49 11.75 -0.29
N ALA A 186 -3.04 10.87 -1.17
CA ALA A 186 -3.93 10.12 -2.07
C ALA A 186 -4.98 9.30 -1.29
N SER A 187 -4.60 8.71 -0.14
CA SER A 187 -5.52 7.95 0.70
C SER A 187 -6.74 8.75 1.16
N LEU A 188 -6.57 10.08 1.35
CA LEU A 188 -7.65 10.98 1.75
C LEU A 188 -8.76 11.09 0.69
N PHE A 189 -8.46 10.77 -0.56
CA PHE A 189 -9.38 10.78 -1.67
C PHE A 189 -10.03 9.42 -1.96
N ILE A 190 -9.75 8.39 -1.17
CA ILE A 190 -10.53 7.16 -1.15
C ILE A 190 -11.84 7.48 -0.43
N LEU A 191 -12.89 7.72 -1.20
CA LEU A 191 -14.16 8.19 -0.66
C LEU A 191 -15.05 7.00 -0.29
N PRO A 192 -15.60 6.97 0.93
CA PRO A 192 -16.50 5.89 1.32
C PRO A 192 -17.79 5.96 0.48
N LYS A 193 -18.20 4.84 -0.10
CA LYS A 193 -19.57 4.71 -0.59
C LYS A 193 -20.45 4.39 0.61
N LYS A 194 -21.48 5.20 0.89
CA LYS A 194 -22.54 4.81 1.81
C LYS A 194 -23.12 3.50 1.28
N VAL A 195 -22.88 2.41 1.98
CA VAL A 195 -23.62 1.17 1.75
C VAL A 195 -25.03 1.49 2.21
N ASP A 196 -25.95 1.72 1.26
CA ASP A 196 -27.36 1.67 1.58
C ASP A 196 -27.58 0.28 2.14
N THR A 197 -27.94 0.22 3.41
CA THR A 197 -28.22 -1.01 4.14
C THR A 197 -29.48 -1.61 3.53
N PHE A 198 -29.33 -2.32 2.40
CA PHE A 198 -30.39 -3.13 1.81
C PHE A 198 -30.59 -4.42 2.62
N LEU A 199 -30.82 -4.26 3.91
CA LEU A 199 -31.56 -5.23 4.70
C LEU A 199 -32.93 -4.62 4.96
N LYS A 200 -33.71 -4.39 3.90
CA LYS A 200 -35.16 -4.46 4.07
C LYS A 200 -35.46 -5.94 4.27
N PRO A 201 -35.99 -6.34 5.43
CA PRO A 201 -36.50 -7.70 5.58
C PRO A 201 -37.58 -7.91 4.51
N GLU A 202 -37.45 -8.97 3.71
CA GLU A 202 -38.52 -9.42 2.84
C GLU A 202 -39.80 -9.53 3.69
N LYS A 203 -40.77 -8.69 3.38
CA LYS A 203 -42.10 -8.88 3.88
C LYS A 203 -42.56 -10.26 3.40
N LYS A 204 -42.61 -11.24 4.31
CA LYS A 204 -43.31 -12.47 4.08
C LYS A 204 -44.73 -12.09 3.59
N GLN A 205 -45.00 -12.33 2.32
CA GLN A 205 -46.36 -12.36 1.80
C GLN A 205 -46.99 -13.62 2.38
N ASN A 206 -47.96 -13.40 3.26
CA ASN A 206 -48.92 -14.44 3.65
C ASN A 206 -49.94 -14.63 2.52
#